data_7e7771716ccf425823d6178f49829c40
#
_entry.id   7e7771716ccf425823d6178f49829c40
#
_cell.length_a   1.000
_cell.length_b   1.000
_cell.length_c   1.000
_cell.angle_alpha   90.00
_cell.angle_beta   90.00
_cell.angle_gamma   90.00
#
_symmetry.space_group_name_H-M   'P 1'
#
loop_
_entity.id
_entity.type
_entity.pdbx_description
1 polymer ?
#
loop_
_entity_poly.entity_id
_entity_poly.type
_entity_poly.pdbx_seq_one_letter_code
_entity_poly.pdbx_strand_id
1 'polypeptide(L)'
;MFKDIYCYDEHGYYLGVDIAQRNPLSKEEAYLLPPNATEVKPPKTKQGKIAKFEDDKWVTVTDYKDATVYDANGRPYSNKEHYLEEGYTDKIPFAITQQEALSKLLTEYNQRLKSISVKLSGKEVILSDNHNTEVTTKVLALGFVPSGVTLNTKDNALVTNPTLDDVKKLVATNMEEEAKLYAKYSAIKDKLSKATNLETLAAIKIEI
;
A
#
# COMPACT_ATOMS: atom_id res chain seq x y z
N MET A 1 -39.11 -10.83 -42.34
CA MET A 1 -39.27 -10.73 -40.90
C MET A 1 -37.88 -10.73 -40.28
N PHE A 2 -37.64 -9.84 -39.33
CA PHE A 2 -36.31 -9.67 -38.66
C PHE A 2 -36.48 -10.00 -37.20
N LYS A 3 -35.39 -10.42 -36.55
CA LYS A 3 -35.32 -10.73 -35.13
C LYS A 3 -34.03 -10.16 -34.52
N ASP A 4 -34.14 -9.61 -33.32
CA ASP A 4 -32.98 -9.16 -32.56
C ASP A 4 -32.10 -10.35 -32.20
N ILE A 5 -30.82 -10.23 -32.44
CA ILE A 5 -29.76 -11.16 -32.03
C ILE A 5 -28.71 -10.42 -31.22
N TYR A 6 -28.01 -11.15 -30.41
CA TYR A 6 -27.02 -10.62 -29.45
C TYR A 6 -25.65 -11.15 -29.80
N CYS A 7 -24.74 -10.23 -30.19
CA CYS A 7 -23.42 -10.54 -30.66
C CYS A 7 -22.43 -10.54 -29.47
N TYR A 8 -21.43 -11.38 -29.60
CA TYR A 8 -20.31 -11.48 -28.64
C TYR A 8 -18.98 -11.66 -29.38
N ASP A 9 -17.87 -11.35 -28.70
CA ASP A 9 -16.53 -11.52 -29.25
C ASP A 9 -16.06 -12.99 -29.23
N GLU A 10 -14.84 -13.25 -29.65
CA GLU A 10 -14.23 -14.59 -29.67
C GLU A 10 -14.08 -15.22 -28.28
N HIS A 11 -14.11 -14.41 -27.21
CA HIS A 11 -14.07 -14.82 -25.81
C HIS A 11 -15.47 -14.92 -25.16
N GLY A 12 -16.54 -14.62 -25.93
CA GLY A 12 -17.93 -14.66 -25.48
C GLY A 12 -18.45 -13.36 -24.87
N TYR A 13 -17.68 -12.28 -24.79
CA TYR A 13 -18.11 -11.02 -24.18
C TYR A 13 -19.09 -10.24 -25.07
N TYR A 14 -20.16 -9.76 -24.47
CA TYR A 14 -21.24 -9.08 -25.17
C TYR A 14 -20.75 -7.80 -25.88
N LEU A 15 -21.04 -7.72 -27.18
CA LEU A 15 -20.70 -6.59 -28.03
C LEU A 15 -21.89 -5.67 -28.31
N GLY A 16 -23.11 -6.24 -28.47
CA GLY A 16 -24.26 -5.44 -28.84
C GLY A 16 -25.39 -6.25 -29.43
N VAL A 17 -26.44 -5.53 -29.85
CA VAL A 17 -27.61 -6.10 -30.56
C VAL A 17 -27.41 -5.87 -32.04
N ASP A 18 -27.77 -6.89 -32.85
CA ASP A 18 -27.89 -6.84 -34.29
C ASP A 18 -29.20 -7.48 -34.70
N ILE A 19 -29.49 -7.53 -35.99
CA ILE A 19 -30.74 -8.11 -36.54
C ILE A 19 -30.41 -9.27 -37.46
N ALA A 20 -31.10 -10.40 -37.26
CA ALA A 20 -31.04 -11.54 -38.16
C ALA A 20 -32.26 -11.58 -39.09
N GLN A 21 -32.01 -11.94 -40.35
CA GLN A 21 -33.09 -12.19 -41.32
C GLN A 21 -33.61 -13.61 -41.16
N ARG A 22 -34.91 -13.78 -41.41
CA ARG A 22 -35.52 -15.10 -41.49
C ARG A 22 -34.87 -15.94 -42.58
N ASN A 23 -34.56 -17.19 -42.28
CA ASN A 23 -34.06 -18.15 -43.27
C ASN A 23 -35.18 -18.49 -44.29
N PRO A 24 -35.06 -18.05 -45.57
CA PRO A 24 -36.09 -18.28 -46.57
C PRO A 24 -36.23 -19.74 -46.97
N LEU A 25 -35.26 -20.58 -46.66
CA LEU A 25 -35.22 -22.01 -46.98
C LEU A 25 -35.83 -22.89 -45.87
N SER A 26 -36.08 -22.32 -44.68
CA SER A 26 -36.67 -23.04 -43.59
C SER A 26 -38.20 -22.97 -43.61
N LYS A 27 -38.87 -24.11 -43.44
CA LYS A 27 -40.33 -24.19 -43.23
C LYS A 27 -40.74 -23.71 -41.83
N GLU A 28 -39.80 -23.79 -40.86
CA GLU A 28 -39.98 -23.33 -39.51
C GLU A 28 -39.52 -21.88 -39.37
N GLU A 29 -39.84 -21.25 -38.23
CA GLU A 29 -39.36 -19.89 -37.91
C GLU A 29 -37.91 -19.96 -37.45
N ALA A 30 -36.99 -19.98 -38.43
CA ALA A 30 -35.55 -20.00 -38.20
C ALA A 30 -34.91 -18.74 -38.76
N TYR A 31 -33.84 -18.25 -38.10
CA TYR A 31 -33.12 -17.04 -38.46
C TYR A 31 -31.65 -17.38 -38.83
N LEU A 32 -31.10 -16.59 -39.74
CA LEU A 32 -29.71 -16.73 -40.17
C LEU A 32 -28.81 -16.06 -39.12
N LEU A 33 -28.25 -16.86 -38.23
CA LEU A 33 -27.33 -16.36 -37.19
C LEU A 33 -25.90 -16.28 -37.72
N PRO A 34 -25.26 -15.11 -37.64
CA PRO A 34 -23.84 -15.03 -37.92
C PRO A 34 -23.03 -15.76 -36.84
N PRO A 35 -21.74 -16.04 -37.08
CA PRO A 35 -20.84 -16.51 -36.04
C PRO A 35 -20.83 -15.55 -34.82
N ASN A 36 -20.68 -16.09 -33.62
CA ASN A 36 -20.65 -15.33 -32.37
C ASN A 36 -21.93 -14.49 -32.12
N ALA A 37 -23.08 -15.05 -32.45
CA ALA A 37 -24.37 -14.45 -32.15
C ALA A 37 -25.35 -15.49 -31.62
N THR A 38 -26.29 -15.04 -30.80
CA THR A 38 -27.35 -15.86 -30.20
C THR A 38 -28.69 -15.11 -30.20
N GLU A 39 -29.79 -15.85 -30.18
CA GLU A 39 -31.14 -15.31 -29.97
C GLU A 39 -31.45 -15.09 -28.48
N VAL A 40 -30.65 -15.63 -27.58
CA VAL A 40 -30.81 -15.52 -26.14
C VAL A 40 -30.43 -14.12 -25.70
N LYS A 41 -31.35 -13.40 -25.06
CA LYS A 41 -31.13 -12.04 -24.59
C LYS A 41 -30.16 -12.01 -23.36
N PRO A 42 -29.10 -11.16 -23.36
CA PRO A 42 -28.23 -11.03 -22.22
C PRO A 42 -28.96 -10.38 -21.02
N PRO A 43 -28.51 -10.69 -19.78
CA PRO A 43 -29.00 -10.01 -18.59
C PRO A 43 -28.55 -8.56 -18.59
N LYS A 44 -29.29 -7.69 -17.92
CA LYS A 44 -28.85 -6.33 -17.62
C LYS A 44 -27.69 -6.41 -16.59
N THR A 45 -26.56 -5.81 -16.92
CA THR A 45 -25.39 -5.79 -16.04
C THR A 45 -25.31 -4.48 -15.25
N LYS A 46 -24.67 -4.53 -14.09
CA LYS A 46 -24.32 -3.35 -13.28
C LYS A 46 -22.94 -2.83 -13.70
N GLN A 47 -22.59 -1.63 -13.27
CA GLN A 47 -21.25 -1.06 -13.48
C GLN A 47 -20.14 -2.04 -13.00
N GLY A 48 -19.09 -2.20 -13.79
CA GLY A 48 -17.99 -3.14 -13.52
C GLY A 48 -18.34 -4.61 -13.74
N LYS A 49 -19.45 -4.88 -14.45
CA LYS A 49 -19.89 -6.22 -14.85
C LYS A 49 -20.28 -6.24 -16.33
N ILE A 50 -19.98 -7.34 -17.00
CA ILE A 50 -20.31 -7.59 -18.39
C ILE A 50 -20.99 -8.96 -18.56
N ALA A 51 -21.86 -9.11 -19.53
CA ALA A 51 -22.42 -10.40 -19.90
C ALA A 51 -21.43 -11.18 -20.76
N LYS A 52 -21.22 -12.46 -20.46
CA LYS A 52 -20.39 -13.40 -21.21
C LYS A 52 -21.25 -14.59 -21.63
N PHE A 53 -21.19 -14.96 -22.89
CA PHE A 53 -21.89 -16.12 -23.44
C PHE A 53 -20.96 -17.34 -23.37
N GLU A 54 -21.38 -18.36 -22.63
CA GLU A 54 -20.68 -19.63 -22.50
C GLU A 54 -21.68 -20.75 -22.21
N ASP A 55 -21.42 -21.94 -22.73
CA ASP A 55 -22.34 -23.09 -22.58
C ASP A 55 -23.81 -22.79 -22.95
N ASP A 56 -24.01 -22.11 -24.08
CA ASP A 56 -25.34 -21.72 -24.62
C ASP A 56 -26.16 -20.80 -23.69
N LYS A 57 -25.55 -20.11 -22.77
CA LYS A 57 -26.20 -19.17 -21.84
C LYS A 57 -25.35 -17.95 -21.55
N TRP A 58 -26.01 -16.87 -21.12
CA TRP A 58 -25.31 -15.69 -20.61
C TRP A 58 -25.03 -15.82 -19.12
N VAL A 59 -23.80 -15.55 -18.74
CA VAL A 59 -23.37 -15.34 -17.36
C VAL A 59 -22.91 -13.90 -17.15
N THR A 60 -22.98 -13.40 -15.92
CA THR A 60 -22.47 -12.06 -15.58
C THR A 60 -21.13 -12.21 -14.88
N VAL A 61 -20.09 -11.65 -15.48
CA VAL A 61 -18.71 -11.68 -14.97
C VAL A 61 -18.21 -10.28 -14.64
N THR A 62 -17.06 -10.20 -13.96
CA THR A 62 -16.39 -8.91 -13.74
C THR A 62 -15.84 -8.41 -15.07
N ASP A 63 -16.04 -7.12 -15.33
CA ASP A 63 -15.46 -6.42 -16.46
C ASP A 63 -14.16 -5.75 -16.04
N TYR A 64 -13.07 -6.20 -16.63
CA TYR A 64 -11.73 -5.65 -16.36
C TYR A 64 -11.27 -4.64 -17.41
N LYS A 65 -12.09 -4.38 -18.45
CA LYS A 65 -11.75 -3.39 -19.46
C LYS A 65 -11.64 -2.02 -18.84
N ASP A 66 -10.52 -1.35 -19.15
CA ASP A 66 -10.13 -0.05 -18.60
C ASP A 66 -9.95 -0.02 -17.06
N ALA A 67 -10.01 -1.19 -16.40
CA ALA A 67 -9.67 -1.30 -14.99
C ALA A 67 -8.16 -1.14 -14.77
N THR A 68 -7.78 -0.60 -13.61
CA THR A 68 -6.39 -0.64 -13.15
C THR A 68 -6.11 -2.00 -12.56
N VAL A 69 -5.15 -2.71 -13.16
CA VAL A 69 -4.63 -4.00 -12.70
C VAL A 69 -3.15 -3.88 -12.39
N TYR A 70 -2.56 -4.85 -11.72
CA TYR A 70 -1.18 -4.76 -11.23
C TYR A 70 -0.38 -5.98 -11.65
N ASP A 71 0.86 -5.78 -12.09
CA ASP A 71 1.83 -6.86 -12.32
C ASP A 71 2.34 -7.46 -10.98
N ALA A 72 3.18 -8.48 -11.07
CA ALA A 72 3.78 -9.12 -9.91
C ALA A 72 4.64 -8.18 -9.04
N ASN A 73 5.08 -7.04 -9.60
CA ASN A 73 5.86 -6.01 -8.91
C ASN A 73 4.98 -4.86 -8.37
N GLY A 74 3.66 -4.97 -8.47
CA GLY A 74 2.71 -3.94 -8.03
C GLY A 74 2.65 -2.71 -8.94
N ARG A 75 3.18 -2.76 -10.16
CA ARG A 75 3.10 -1.66 -11.11
C ARG A 75 1.70 -1.62 -11.73
N PRO A 76 1.03 -0.45 -11.73
CA PRO A 76 -0.29 -0.33 -12.30
C PRO A 76 -0.26 -0.40 -13.83
N TYR A 77 -1.26 -1.05 -14.40
CA TYR A 77 -1.50 -1.17 -15.83
C TYR A 77 -3.00 -0.96 -16.12
N SER A 78 -3.34 -0.29 -17.23
CA SER A 78 -4.72 -0.15 -17.69
C SER A 78 -5.08 -1.34 -18.58
N ASN A 79 -5.88 -2.25 -18.06
CA ASN A 79 -6.29 -3.46 -18.76
C ASN A 79 -7.13 -3.10 -20.01
N LYS A 80 -6.87 -3.75 -21.14
CA LYS A 80 -7.55 -3.46 -22.40
C LYS A 80 -8.66 -4.46 -22.71
N GLU A 81 -8.59 -5.63 -22.08
CA GLU A 81 -9.50 -6.73 -22.31
C GLU A 81 -10.61 -6.79 -21.25
N HIS A 82 -11.72 -7.44 -21.57
CA HIS A 82 -12.80 -7.68 -20.62
C HIS A 82 -12.43 -8.70 -19.54
N TYR A 83 -11.38 -9.48 -19.76
CA TYR A 83 -10.83 -10.45 -18.81
C TYR A 83 -9.52 -9.94 -18.18
N LEU A 84 -9.15 -10.54 -17.07
CA LEU A 84 -7.85 -10.27 -16.43
C LEU A 84 -6.76 -11.07 -17.16
N GLU A 85 -5.83 -10.37 -17.80
CA GLU A 85 -4.72 -11.00 -18.51
C GLU A 85 -3.83 -11.80 -17.56
N GLU A 86 -3.19 -12.86 -18.07
CA GLU A 86 -2.29 -13.69 -17.28
C GLU A 86 -1.10 -12.87 -16.75
N GLY A 87 -0.76 -13.08 -15.50
CA GLY A 87 0.32 -12.35 -14.81
C GLY A 87 -0.12 -11.01 -14.16
N TYR A 88 -1.39 -10.62 -14.31
CA TYR A 88 -1.94 -9.44 -13.66
C TYR A 88 -2.94 -9.79 -12.57
N THR A 89 -3.12 -8.88 -11.60
CA THR A 89 -4.08 -9.00 -10.51
C THR A 89 -4.91 -7.71 -10.39
N ASP A 90 -6.15 -7.82 -9.91
CA ASP A 90 -7.05 -6.69 -9.65
C ASP A 90 -6.72 -5.94 -8.34
N LYS A 91 -5.72 -6.37 -7.62
CA LYS A 91 -5.24 -5.78 -6.37
C LYS A 91 -3.74 -5.74 -6.34
N ILE A 92 -3.18 -4.76 -5.64
CA ILE A 92 -1.73 -4.71 -5.39
C ILE A 92 -1.32 -6.02 -4.69
N PRO A 93 -0.26 -6.72 -5.17
CA PRO A 93 0.21 -7.94 -4.55
C PRO A 93 0.53 -7.75 -3.06
N PHE A 94 0.13 -8.72 -2.23
CA PHE A 94 0.33 -8.67 -0.78
C PHE A 94 1.78 -8.36 -0.37
N ALA A 95 2.77 -8.98 -1.04
CA ALA A 95 4.18 -8.76 -0.73
C ALA A 95 4.62 -7.30 -0.90
N ILE A 96 4.10 -6.60 -1.91
CA ILE A 96 4.37 -5.19 -2.16
C ILE A 96 3.75 -4.33 -1.06
N THR A 97 2.48 -4.56 -0.73
CA THR A 97 1.79 -3.84 0.35
C THR A 97 2.48 -4.04 1.70
N GLN A 98 2.96 -5.27 1.99
CA GLN A 98 3.72 -5.57 3.20
C GLN A 98 5.05 -4.81 3.23
N GLN A 99 5.79 -4.76 2.11
CA GLN A 99 7.05 -4.03 2.00
C GLN A 99 6.86 -2.52 2.19
N GLU A 100 5.81 -1.94 1.62
CA GLU A 100 5.46 -0.53 1.81
C GLU A 100 5.15 -0.22 3.29
N ALA A 101 4.39 -1.08 3.96
CA ALA A 101 4.09 -0.94 5.38
C ALA A 101 5.36 -0.99 6.25
N LEU A 102 6.30 -1.90 5.94
CA LEU A 102 7.60 -1.99 6.61
C LEU A 102 8.47 -0.75 6.36
N SER A 103 8.47 -0.23 5.14
CA SER A 103 9.19 1.00 4.78
C SER A 103 8.63 2.22 5.50
N LYS A 104 7.30 2.33 5.59
CA LYS A 104 6.62 3.37 6.36
C LYS A 104 6.98 3.31 7.84
N LEU A 105 6.92 2.12 8.45
CA LEU A 105 7.31 1.90 9.84
C LEU A 105 8.75 2.33 10.10
N LEU A 106 9.69 1.98 9.20
CA LEU A 106 11.10 2.37 9.32
C LEU A 106 11.27 3.89 9.23
N THR A 107 10.54 4.53 8.33
CA THR A 107 10.57 5.99 8.17
C THR A 107 10.08 6.69 9.44
N GLU A 108 8.96 6.26 10.01
CA GLU A 108 8.43 6.80 11.27
C GLU A 108 9.40 6.57 12.44
N TYR A 109 9.97 5.36 12.54
CA TYR A 109 10.99 5.06 13.55
C TYR A 109 12.18 6.03 13.47
N ASN A 110 12.76 6.23 12.28
CA ASN A 110 13.89 7.13 12.09
C ASN A 110 13.55 8.60 12.39
N GLN A 111 12.32 9.04 12.06
CA GLN A 111 11.85 10.39 12.41
C GLN A 111 11.71 10.56 13.93
N ARG A 112 11.13 9.56 14.62
CA ARG A 112 10.97 9.58 16.07
C ARG A 112 12.33 9.53 16.77
N LEU A 113 13.25 8.69 16.30
CA LEU A 113 14.60 8.60 16.84
C LEU A 113 15.32 9.95 16.83
N LYS A 114 15.21 10.69 15.71
CA LYS A 114 15.79 12.03 15.59
C LYS A 114 15.09 13.10 16.45
N SER A 115 13.88 12.85 16.90
CA SER A 115 13.06 13.81 17.68
C SER A 115 13.13 13.55 19.19
N ILE A 116 13.82 12.49 19.64
CA ILE A 116 13.99 12.22 21.07
C ILE A 116 14.69 13.42 21.72
N SER A 117 14.03 14.00 22.71
CA SER A 117 14.57 15.11 23.48
C SER A 117 14.53 14.80 24.98
N VAL A 118 15.52 15.26 25.70
CA VAL A 118 15.64 15.08 27.14
C VAL A 118 15.71 16.46 27.82
N LYS A 119 14.97 16.65 28.89
CA LYS A 119 15.00 17.91 29.64
C LYS A 119 16.27 18.03 30.49
N LEU A 120 17.04 19.10 30.25
CA LEU A 120 18.17 19.48 31.04
C LEU A 120 18.04 20.96 31.39
N SER A 121 18.07 21.29 32.68
CA SER A 121 17.92 22.68 33.17
C SER A 121 16.65 23.39 32.62
N GLY A 122 15.54 22.65 32.47
CA GLY A 122 14.28 23.16 31.96
C GLY A 122 14.18 23.29 30.42
N LYS A 123 15.26 22.98 29.69
CA LYS A 123 15.32 23.04 28.22
C LYS A 123 15.35 21.63 27.60
N GLU A 124 14.77 21.47 26.41
CA GLU A 124 14.80 20.21 25.67
C GLU A 124 16.06 20.10 24.82
N VAL A 125 16.92 19.14 25.12
CA VAL A 125 18.16 18.82 24.39
C VAL A 125 17.94 17.62 23.52
N ILE A 126 18.31 17.69 22.24
CA ILE A 126 18.24 16.58 21.28
C ILE A 126 19.63 15.99 21.11
N LEU A 127 19.85 14.74 21.55
CA LEU A 127 21.18 14.11 21.45
C LEU A 127 21.53 13.67 20.03
N SER A 128 20.57 13.43 19.15
CA SER A 128 20.81 13.13 17.74
C SER A 128 21.32 14.34 16.92
N ASP A 129 21.37 15.55 17.51
CA ASP A 129 22.11 16.68 16.97
C ASP A 129 23.62 16.37 16.96
N ASN A 130 24.28 16.62 15.84
CA ASN A 130 25.70 16.25 15.66
C ASN A 130 26.61 16.91 16.70
N HIS A 131 26.37 18.19 17.01
CA HIS A 131 27.14 18.91 18.02
C HIS A 131 26.96 18.28 19.42
N ASN A 132 25.72 18.01 19.82
CA ASN A 132 25.41 17.41 21.11
C ASN A 132 26.01 16.01 21.26
N THR A 133 25.95 15.20 20.19
CA THR A 133 26.54 13.86 20.14
C THR A 133 28.07 13.95 20.32
N GLU A 134 28.74 14.85 19.62
CA GLU A 134 30.20 15.04 19.71
C GLU A 134 30.60 15.52 21.09
N VAL A 135 29.90 16.53 21.61
CA VAL A 135 30.18 17.11 22.94
C VAL A 135 30.00 16.08 24.05
N THR A 136 28.86 15.38 24.07
CA THR A 136 28.60 14.39 25.13
C THR A 136 29.57 13.23 25.08
N THR A 137 29.95 12.76 23.88
CA THR A 137 30.95 11.72 23.70
C THR A 137 32.30 12.16 24.25
N LYS A 138 32.75 13.37 23.92
CA LYS A 138 34.02 13.93 24.44
C LYS A 138 34.02 14.12 25.96
N VAL A 139 32.96 14.67 26.52
CA VAL A 139 32.81 14.88 27.96
C VAL A 139 32.84 13.54 28.71
N LEU A 140 32.16 12.52 28.24
CA LEU A 140 32.17 11.20 28.85
C LEU A 140 33.57 10.54 28.78
N ALA A 141 34.28 10.69 27.65
CA ALA A 141 35.62 10.15 27.46
C ALA A 141 36.66 10.85 28.38
N LEU A 142 36.52 12.17 28.58
CA LEU A 142 37.40 12.95 29.45
C LEU A 142 37.09 12.74 30.94
N GLY A 143 35.89 12.38 31.31
CA GLY A 143 35.44 12.27 32.70
C GLY A 143 35.22 13.61 33.40
N PHE A 144 35.29 14.72 32.69
CA PHE A 144 34.99 16.07 33.18
C PHE A 144 34.44 16.96 32.06
N VAL A 145 33.79 18.05 32.40
CA VAL A 145 33.26 19.04 31.44
C VAL A 145 34.26 20.19 31.31
N PRO A 146 34.85 20.38 30.12
CA PRO A 146 35.68 21.55 29.84
C PRO A 146 34.91 22.86 29.99
N SER A 147 35.59 23.97 30.29
CA SER A 147 34.97 25.29 30.34
C SER A 147 34.44 25.71 28.96
N GLY A 148 33.27 26.34 28.93
CA GLY A 148 32.65 26.84 27.70
C GLY A 148 31.90 25.78 26.89
N VAL A 149 31.73 24.59 27.43
CA VAL A 149 30.88 23.56 26.79
C VAL A 149 29.44 24.00 26.75
N THR A 150 28.80 23.81 25.57
CA THR A 150 27.38 24.10 25.33
C THR A 150 26.70 22.92 24.70
N LEU A 151 25.39 22.80 24.93
CA LEU A 151 24.52 21.84 24.25
C LEU A 151 23.41 22.61 23.54
N ASN A 152 23.12 22.26 22.29
CA ASN A 152 22.00 22.81 21.50
C ASN A 152 20.67 22.29 22.04
N THR A 153 19.68 23.16 22.05
CA THR A 153 18.32 22.79 22.45
C THR A 153 17.35 22.83 21.25
N LYS A 154 16.22 22.18 21.39
CA LYS A 154 15.19 22.09 20.34
C LYS A 154 14.69 23.45 19.86
N ASP A 155 14.71 24.46 20.71
CA ASP A 155 14.29 25.84 20.42
C ASP A 155 15.47 26.74 19.99
N ASN A 156 16.59 26.14 19.57
CA ASN A 156 17.82 26.84 19.17
C ASN A 156 18.47 27.70 20.29
N ALA A 157 18.11 27.46 21.54
CA ALA A 157 18.83 28.02 22.67
C ALA A 157 20.02 27.12 23.03
N LEU A 158 20.76 27.51 24.08
CA LEU A 158 21.93 26.74 24.57
C LEU A 158 21.76 26.38 26.05
N VAL A 159 22.18 25.17 26.40
CA VAL A 159 22.53 24.83 27.78
C VAL A 159 24.04 25.07 27.92
N THR A 160 24.44 26.00 28.76
CA THR A 160 25.83 26.38 28.97
C THR A 160 26.40 25.72 30.23
N ASN A 161 27.62 25.26 30.16
CA ASN A 161 28.36 24.64 31.27
C ASN A 161 27.56 23.56 32.02
N PRO A 162 27.00 22.52 31.32
CA PRO A 162 26.38 21.40 32.02
C PRO A 162 27.37 20.72 32.93
N THR A 163 26.91 20.13 34.03
CA THR A 163 27.80 19.29 34.88
C THR A 163 28.02 17.91 34.22
N LEU A 164 29.05 17.20 34.68
CA LEU A 164 29.28 15.81 34.22
C LEU A 164 28.08 14.90 34.51
N ASP A 165 27.44 15.08 35.67
CA ASP A 165 26.24 14.31 36.05
C ASP A 165 25.04 14.66 35.16
N ASP A 166 24.89 15.92 34.75
CA ASP A 166 23.90 16.34 33.77
C ASP A 166 24.11 15.61 32.44
N VAL A 167 25.34 15.55 31.94
CA VAL A 167 25.67 14.84 30.67
C VAL A 167 25.43 13.35 30.81
N LYS A 168 25.83 12.70 31.90
CA LYS A 168 25.58 11.28 32.17
C LYS A 168 24.09 10.99 32.21
N LYS A 169 23.32 11.79 32.94
CA LYS A 169 21.87 11.65 33.04
C LYS A 169 21.17 11.84 31.69
N LEU A 170 21.61 12.85 30.92
CA LEU A 170 21.11 13.13 29.59
C LEU A 170 21.27 11.92 28.66
N VAL A 171 22.48 11.35 28.60
CA VAL A 171 22.78 10.18 27.78
C VAL A 171 22.01 8.95 28.25
N ALA A 172 21.98 8.68 29.56
CA ALA A 172 21.23 7.54 30.10
C ALA A 172 19.72 7.61 29.76
N THR A 173 19.11 8.79 29.97
CA THR A 173 17.67 8.99 29.65
C THR A 173 17.41 8.86 28.16
N ASN A 174 18.29 9.37 27.30
CA ASN A 174 18.15 9.21 25.84
C ASN A 174 18.22 7.74 25.42
N MET A 175 19.17 6.98 25.99
CA MET A 175 19.28 5.53 25.72
C MET A 175 18.03 4.75 26.16
N GLU A 176 17.42 5.13 27.29
CA GLU A 176 16.16 4.53 27.74
C GLU A 176 15.01 4.83 26.77
N GLU A 177 14.89 6.06 26.29
CA GLU A 177 13.84 6.43 25.32
C GLU A 177 14.06 5.77 23.95
N GLU A 178 15.31 5.68 23.49
CA GLU A 178 15.66 4.92 22.28
C GLU A 178 15.30 3.43 22.43
N ALA A 179 15.61 2.82 23.56
CA ALA A 179 15.27 1.42 23.83
C ALA A 179 13.74 1.17 23.83
N LYS A 180 12.95 2.08 24.44
CA LYS A 180 11.48 2.03 24.41
C LYS A 180 10.95 2.17 23.00
N LEU A 181 11.48 3.10 22.22
CA LEU A 181 11.12 3.31 20.82
C LEU A 181 11.44 2.08 19.97
N TYR A 182 12.64 1.51 20.15
CA TYR A 182 13.06 0.29 19.44
C TYR A 182 12.16 -0.91 19.78
N ALA A 183 11.78 -1.06 21.04
CA ALA A 183 10.87 -2.15 21.44
C ALA A 183 9.50 -2.04 20.73
N LYS A 184 8.93 -0.83 20.64
CA LYS A 184 7.68 -0.61 19.87
C LYS A 184 7.87 -0.90 18.38
N TYR A 185 8.93 -0.38 17.77
CA TYR A 185 9.28 -0.64 16.37
C TYR A 185 9.39 -2.14 16.10
N SER A 186 10.15 -2.85 16.92
CA SER A 186 10.37 -4.30 16.77
C SER A 186 9.07 -5.10 16.88
N ALA A 187 8.19 -4.74 17.83
CA ALA A 187 6.91 -5.40 18.01
C ALA A 187 5.97 -5.19 16.79
N ILE A 188 5.92 -4.00 16.22
CA ILE A 188 5.11 -3.72 15.03
C ILE A 188 5.72 -4.40 13.81
N LYS A 189 7.04 -4.34 13.65
CA LYS A 189 7.77 -5.02 12.57
C LYS A 189 7.51 -6.53 12.57
N ASP A 190 7.54 -7.17 13.75
CA ASP A 190 7.25 -8.60 13.89
C ASP A 190 5.82 -8.93 13.44
N LYS A 191 4.82 -8.13 13.87
CA LYS A 191 3.43 -8.28 13.43
C LYS A 191 3.28 -8.14 11.91
N LEU A 192 3.89 -7.11 11.31
CA LEU A 192 3.86 -6.89 9.86
C LEU A 192 4.51 -8.05 9.11
N SER A 193 5.64 -8.57 9.60
CA SER A 193 6.36 -9.69 8.98
C SER A 193 5.61 -11.02 9.08
N LYS A 194 4.77 -11.20 10.09
CA LYS A 194 3.94 -12.39 10.33
C LYS A 194 2.57 -12.32 9.66
N ALA A 195 2.17 -11.16 9.13
CA ALA A 195 0.92 -11.05 8.39
C ALA A 195 0.96 -11.95 7.13
N THR A 196 -0.13 -12.65 6.84
CA THR A 196 -0.22 -13.63 5.74
C THR A 196 -1.17 -13.21 4.63
N ASN A 197 -1.95 -12.15 4.84
CA ASN A 197 -2.91 -11.62 3.87
C ASN A 197 -3.19 -10.14 4.11
N LEU A 198 -3.88 -9.49 3.15
CA LEU A 198 -4.18 -8.06 3.20
C LEU A 198 -5.06 -7.66 4.40
N GLU A 199 -5.96 -8.53 4.85
CA GLU A 199 -6.85 -8.26 5.98
C GLU A 199 -6.06 -8.18 7.29
N THR A 200 -5.21 -9.18 7.55
CA THR A 200 -4.32 -9.19 8.72
C THR A 200 -3.34 -8.04 8.70
N LEU A 201 -2.84 -7.67 7.52
CA LEU A 201 -1.93 -6.53 7.36
C LEU A 201 -2.62 -5.20 7.68
N ALA A 202 -3.83 -5.00 7.15
CA ALA A 202 -4.61 -3.77 7.34
C ALA A 202 -5.04 -3.55 8.81
N ALA A 203 -5.15 -4.63 9.60
CA ALA A 203 -5.49 -4.55 11.02
C ALA A 203 -4.33 -4.04 11.90
N ILE A 204 -3.09 -4.00 11.38
CA ILE A 204 -1.90 -3.57 12.13
C ILE A 204 -1.77 -2.06 12.07
N LYS A 205 -1.93 -1.41 13.22
CA LYS A 205 -1.66 0.03 13.35
C LYS A 205 -0.15 0.29 13.41
N ILE A 206 0.32 1.19 12.57
CA ILE A 206 1.72 1.67 12.55
C ILE A 206 1.76 2.97 13.35
N GLU A 207 1.92 2.85 14.67
CA GLU A 207 2.02 3.98 15.60
C GLU A 207 3.15 3.69 16.59
N ILE A 208 4.24 4.45 16.53
CA ILE A 208 5.41 4.37 17.41
C ILE A 208 5.66 5.64 18.21
#